data_0fd9a7ce31eee092eb6e49caf1418887
#
_entry.id   0fd9a7ce31eee092eb6e49caf1418887
#
_cell.length_a   1.000
_cell.length_b   1.000
_cell.length_c   1.000
_cell.angle_alpha   90.00
_cell.angle_beta   90.00
_cell.angle_gamma   90.00
#
_symmetry.space_group_name_H-M   'P 1'
#
loop_
_entity.id
_entity.type
_entity.pdbx_description
1 polymer ?
#
loop_
_entity_poly.entity_id
_entity_poly.type
_entity_poly.pdbx_seq_one_letter_code
_entity_poly.pdbx_strand_id
1 'polypeptide(L)'
;MGWWITVLRRGAEAWAGTRAWKLRLAGGLITLVLVGCSVLAGWGMERLAPTPLLVVALASALAGRSLEQSVGGVLKALPNSVQAVQKQTVHNQTDHVGDNPTQAALQPARRALAWIVGRDTADLDAREILRALAETASENGVDGLFAPLFWMLLGAGLWSLNPSWPGPLALAWGFKAASTLDSMLGYRRGRLRWLGTAGARLDDLLVWLPCRLVAVSLPLAAGQPDRCLGVLAAARRDGAADPSPNAGLSQAAYAHVAGVQLGGSNSYGGQMHRKPLLAAGLPAPDQAAVLQMLQLNRRLELIWLTAAAAVAFITKTLS
;
A
#
# COMPACT_ATOMS: atom_id res chain seq x y z
N MET A 1 17.11 -0.72 -8.17
CA MET A 1 17.07 0.40 -7.20
C MET A 1 17.56 -0.01 -5.81
N GLY A 2 17.04 -1.03 -5.18
CA GLY A 2 17.42 -1.42 -3.81
C GLY A 2 18.92 -1.56 -3.55
N TRP A 3 19.68 -2.11 -4.50
CA TRP A 3 21.12 -2.19 -4.39
C TRP A 3 21.79 -0.80 -4.28
N TRP A 4 21.38 0.17 -5.13
CA TRP A 4 21.88 1.54 -5.07
C TRP A 4 21.57 2.22 -3.74
N ILE A 5 20.35 2.03 -3.22
CA ILE A 5 19.97 2.55 -1.90
C ILE A 5 20.91 2.00 -0.82
N THR A 6 21.23 0.71 -0.87
CA THR A 6 22.11 0.06 0.11
C THR A 6 23.54 0.60 0.03
N VAL A 7 24.07 0.78 -1.18
CA VAL A 7 25.42 1.32 -1.41
C VAL A 7 25.52 2.77 -0.91
N LEU A 8 24.59 3.63 -1.34
CA LEU A 8 24.54 5.03 -0.95
C LEU A 8 24.34 5.20 0.56
N ARG A 9 23.50 4.38 1.17
CA ARG A 9 23.30 4.32 2.61
C ARG A 9 24.62 4.06 3.34
N ARG A 10 25.38 3.01 2.94
CA ARG A 10 26.66 2.67 3.57
C ARG A 10 27.67 3.83 3.48
N GLY A 11 27.77 4.47 2.32
CA GLY A 11 28.62 5.65 2.12
C GLY A 11 28.19 6.82 3.01
N ALA A 12 26.88 7.10 3.08
CA ALA A 12 26.33 8.14 3.93
C ALA A 12 26.57 7.88 5.42
N GLU A 13 26.38 6.65 5.89
CA GLU A 13 26.64 6.27 7.28
C GLU A 13 28.14 6.33 7.64
N ALA A 14 29.04 6.01 6.71
CA ALA A 14 30.49 6.15 6.89
C ALA A 14 30.91 7.62 6.97
N TRP A 15 30.39 8.47 6.08
CA TRP A 15 30.69 9.89 6.08
C TRP A 15 30.11 10.67 7.26
N ALA A 16 28.87 10.39 7.61
CA ALA A 16 28.12 11.15 8.62
C ALA A 16 28.36 10.65 10.06
N GLY A 17 28.77 9.39 10.23
CA GLY A 17 28.87 8.74 11.52
C GLY A 17 27.54 8.72 12.27
N THR A 18 27.50 9.38 13.45
CA THR A 18 26.28 9.51 14.28
C THR A 18 25.65 10.91 14.23
N ARG A 19 26.23 11.83 13.42
CA ARG A 19 25.78 13.23 13.39
C ARG A 19 24.45 13.36 12.64
N ALA A 20 23.38 13.67 13.38
CA ALA A 20 22.00 13.74 12.89
C ALA A 20 21.83 14.67 11.65
N TRP A 21 22.45 15.87 11.67
CA TRP A 21 22.31 16.80 10.56
C TRP A 21 22.99 16.32 9.27
N LYS A 22 24.18 15.66 9.39
CA LYS A 22 24.86 15.05 8.23
C LYS A 22 24.03 13.91 7.64
N LEU A 23 23.44 13.05 8.50
CA LEU A 23 22.56 11.97 8.06
C LEU A 23 21.32 12.51 7.34
N ARG A 24 20.71 13.60 7.85
CA ARG A 24 19.58 14.25 7.16
C ARG A 24 19.98 14.82 5.80
N LEU A 25 21.11 15.51 5.73
CA LEU A 25 21.62 16.05 4.47
C LEU A 25 21.91 14.94 3.46
N ALA A 26 22.62 13.88 3.87
CA ALA A 26 22.89 12.72 3.02
C ALA A 26 21.61 12.04 2.55
N GLY A 27 20.63 11.84 3.44
CA GLY A 27 19.33 11.29 3.10
C GLY A 27 18.56 12.15 2.10
N GLY A 28 18.59 13.47 2.26
CA GLY A 28 18.02 14.41 1.30
C GLY A 28 18.65 14.31 -0.09
N LEU A 29 19.98 14.25 -0.14
CA LEU A 29 20.73 14.08 -1.40
C LEU A 29 20.45 12.74 -2.06
N ILE A 30 20.43 11.64 -1.29
CA ILE A 30 20.08 10.30 -1.80
C ILE A 30 18.66 10.33 -2.39
N THR A 31 17.72 10.93 -1.69
CA THR A 31 16.32 11.03 -2.16
C THR A 31 16.26 11.84 -3.45
N LEU A 32 16.87 13.01 -3.49
CA LEU A 32 16.86 13.87 -4.67
C LEU A 32 17.47 13.18 -5.90
N VAL A 33 18.63 12.55 -5.72
CA VAL A 33 19.36 11.88 -6.81
C VAL A 33 18.56 10.67 -7.31
N LEU A 34 18.10 9.78 -6.43
CA LEU A 34 17.43 8.55 -6.87
C LEU A 34 16.05 8.83 -7.48
N VAL A 35 15.28 9.75 -6.91
CA VAL A 35 14.00 10.16 -7.48
C VAL A 35 14.22 10.89 -8.80
N GLY A 36 15.15 11.85 -8.85
CA GLY A 36 15.48 12.59 -10.06
C GLY A 36 15.96 11.68 -11.19
N CYS A 37 16.90 10.75 -10.90
CA CYS A 37 17.35 9.76 -11.89
C CYS A 37 16.21 8.86 -12.37
N SER A 38 15.27 8.48 -11.50
CA SER A 38 14.14 7.64 -11.88
C SER A 38 13.15 8.39 -12.77
N VAL A 39 12.87 9.67 -12.47
CA VAL A 39 12.06 10.54 -13.34
C VAL A 39 12.73 10.72 -14.70
N LEU A 40 14.01 11.04 -14.73
CA LEU A 40 14.77 11.24 -15.98
C LEU A 40 14.85 9.96 -16.82
N ALA A 41 15.04 8.79 -16.17
CA ALA A 41 15.05 7.51 -16.86
C ALA A 41 13.67 7.19 -17.46
N GLY A 42 12.59 7.39 -16.72
CA GLY A 42 11.24 7.24 -17.22
C GLY A 42 10.95 8.19 -18.39
N TRP A 43 11.29 9.46 -18.24
CA TRP A 43 11.13 10.49 -19.26
C TRP A 43 11.95 10.20 -20.54
N GLY A 44 13.15 9.67 -20.40
CA GLY A 44 13.96 9.22 -21.54
C GLY A 44 13.34 7.98 -22.23
N MET A 45 12.87 7.02 -21.46
CA MET A 45 12.20 5.82 -22.02
C MET A 45 10.92 6.17 -22.77
N GLU A 46 10.13 7.13 -22.31
CA GLU A 46 8.93 7.60 -22.98
C GLU A 46 9.20 8.14 -24.41
N ARG A 47 10.40 8.61 -24.65
CA ARG A 47 10.82 9.20 -25.95
C ARG A 47 11.58 8.25 -26.85
N LEU A 48 12.30 7.32 -26.26
CA LEU A 48 13.25 6.49 -27.00
C LEU A 48 12.81 5.04 -27.13
N ALA A 49 11.95 4.56 -26.21
CA ALA A 49 11.56 3.15 -26.20
C ALA A 49 10.41 2.86 -27.16
N PRO A 50 10.42 1.69 -27.83
CA PRO A 50 9.28 1.22 -28.61
C PRO A 50 8.08 0.94 -27.70
N THR A 51 6.87 1.11 -28.24
CA THR A 51 5.61 0.97 -27.50
C THR A 51 5.50 -0.31 -26.64
N PRO A 52 5.88 -1.51 -27.08
CA PRO A 52 5.81 -2.71 -26.26
C PRO A 52 6.67 -2.62 -24.99
N LEU A 53 7.86 -2.05 -25.07
CA LEU A 53 8.75 -1.87 -23.94
C LEU A 53 8.18 -0.84 -22.95
N LEU A 54 7.59 0.23 -23.46
CA LEU A 54 6.91 1.23 -22.64
C LEU A 54 5.73 0.63 -21.86
N VAL A 55 4.92 -0.21 -22.50
CA VAL A 55 3.80 -0.91 -21.83
C VAL A 55 4.32 -1.81 -20.69
N VAL A 56 5.38 -2.58 -20.92
CA VAL A 56 5.98 -3.42 -19.88
C VAL A 56 6.54 -2.56 -18.73
N ALA A 57 7.19 -1.44 -19.05
CA ALA A 57 7.74 -0.52 -18.06
C ALA A 57 6.63 0.12 -17.20
N LEU A 58 5.53 0.56 -17.82
CA LEU A 58 4.35 1.08 -17.11
C LEU A 58 3.72 0.01 -16.20
N ALA A 59 3.52 -1.20 -16.72
CA ALA A 59 2.99 -2.31 -15.94
C ALA A 59 3.87 -2.66 -14.73
N SER A 60 5.21 -2.52 -14.85
CA SER A 60 6.15 -2.77 -13.75
C SER A 60 6.02 -1.81 -12.58
N ALA A 61 5.42 -0.63 -12.77
CA ALA A 61 5.19 0.34 -11.71
C ALA A 61 4.01 -0.05 -10.81
N LEU A 62 3.09 -0.91 -11.29
CA LEU A 62 1.88 -1.31 -10.59
C LEU A 62 2.07 -2.65 -9.87
N ALA A 63 1.75 -2.72 -8.59
CA ALA A 63 1.91 -3.91 -7.76
C ALA A 63 0.60 -4.68 -7.48
N GLY A 64 -0.52 -4.33 -8.14
CA GLY A 64 -1.83 -4.94 -7.87
C GLY A 64 -1.83 -6.46 -7.97
N ARG A 65 -1.31 -7.02 -9.07
CA ARG A 65 -1.20 -8.48 -9.27
C ARG A 65 -0.26 -9.15 -8.26
N SER A 66 0.85 -8.50 -7.93
CA SER A 66 1.80 -9.01 -6.93
C SER A 66 1.16 -9.04 -5.54
N LEU A 67 0.40 -8.01 -5.17
CA LEU A 67 -0.34 -7.96 -3.91
C LEU A 67 -1.36 -9.10 -3.82
N GLU A 68 -2.17 -9.31 -4.87
CA GLU A 68 -3.14 -10.41 -4.92
C GLU A 68 -2.49 -11.78 -4.80
N GLN A 69 -1.39 -12.01 -5.50
CA GLN A 69 -0.64 -13.28 -5.44
C GLN A 69 -0.07 -13.50 -4.04
N SER A 70 0.50 -12.47 -3.42
CA SER A 70 1.10 -12.55 -2.10
C SER A 70 0.04 -12.80 -1.02
N VAL A 71 -1.04 -12.02 -0.99
CA VAL A 71 -2.16 -12.21 -0.05
C VAL A 71 -2.84 -13.57 -0.29
N GLY A 72 -3.11 -13.92 -1.55
CA GLY A 72 -3.68 -15.22 -1.91
C GLY A 72 -2.80 -16.41 -1.52
N GLY A 73 -1.48 -16.26 -1.60
CA GLY A 73 -0.51 -17.26 -1.14
C GLY A 73 -0.61 -17.54 0.35
N VAL A 74 -0.74 -16.50 1.17
CA VAL A 74 -0.94 -16.67 2.63
C VAL A 74 -2.29 -17.29 2.94
N LEU A 75 -3.37 -16.86 2.27
CA LEU A 75 -4.71 -17.45 2.45
C LEU A 75 -4.74 -18.94 2.12
N LYS A 76 -4.06 -19.35 1.04
CA LYS A 76 -3.94 -20.78 0.67
C LYS A 76 -3.12 -21.60 1.68
N ALA A 77 -2.19 -20.97 2.38
CA ALA A 77 -1.35 -21.60 3.39
C ALA A 77 -2.05 -21.71 4.77
N LEU A 78 -3.23 -21.10 4.95
CA LEU A 78 -4.04 -21.28 6.15
C LEU A 78 -4.68 -22.69 6.17
N PRO A 79 -4.77 -23.34 7.35
CA PRO A 79 -5.42 -24.64 7.51
C PRO A 79 -6.88 -24.66 7.04
N ASN A 80 -7.32 -25.78 6.49
CA ASN A 80 -8.70 -25.96 6.01
C ASN A 80 -9.74 -25.74 7.10
N SER A 81 -9.42 -26.03 8.38
CA SER A 81 -10.30 -25.75 9.52
C SER A 81 -10.63 -24.28 9.65
N VAL A 82 -9.65 -23.39 9.44
CA VAL A 82 -9.89 -21.92 9.42
C VAL A 82 -10.74 -21.53 8.21
N GLN A 83 -10.56 -22.20 7.08
CA GLN A 83 -11.32 -21.97 5.85
C GLN A 83 -12.76 -22.51 5.93
N ALA A 84 -13.01 -23.58 6.71
CA ALA A 84 -14.30 -24.25 6.82
C ALA A 84 -15.24 -23.59 7.83
N VAL A 85 -14.73 -23.12 8.97
CA VAL A 85 -15.52 -22.41 10.00
C VAL A 85 -16.25 -21.20 9.41
N GLN A 86 -15.67 -20.54 8.43
CA GLN A 86 -16.25 -19.38 7.77
C GLN A 86 -17.40 -19.68 6.81
N LYS A 87 -17.51 -20.91 6.28
CA LYS A 87 -18.66 -21.32 5.45
C LYS A 87 -19.90 -21.63 6.29
N GLN A 88 -19.73 -21.95 7.57
CA GLN A 88 -20.86 -22.35 8.46
C GLN A 88 -21.45 -21.17 9.25
N THR A 89 -20.71 -20.06 9.45
CA THR A 89 -21.19 -18.92 10.24
C THR A 89 -22.33 -18.13 9.56
N VAL A 90 -22.62 -18.39 8.31
CA VAL A 90 -23.79 -17.81 7.61
C VAL A 90 -25.10 -18.50 8.01
N HIS A 91 -25.08 -19.64 8.67
CA HIS A 91 -26.31 -20.43 8.89
C HIS A 91 -26.65 -20.76 10.34
N ASN A 92 -25.78 -20.64 11.33
CA ASN A 92 -26.16 -20.89 12.73
C ASN A 92 -25.30 -20.12 13.73
N GLN A 93 -25.94 -19.20 14.46
CA GLN A 93 -25.44 -18.68 15.74
C GLN A 93 -25.70 -19.75 16.83
N THR A 94 -24.85 -20.74 16.93
CA THR A 94 -24.78 -21.60 18.12
C THR A 94 -23.33 -21.98 18.36
N ASP A 95 -22.92 -21.84 19.60
CA ASP A 95 -21.59 -22.07 20.16
C ASP A 95 -20.97 -23.40 19.70
N HIS A 96 -20.14 -23.35 18.68
CA HIS A 96 -19.13 -24.36 18.48
C HIS A 96 -17.76 -23.69 18.59
N VAL A 97 -17.11 -23.90 19.72
CA VAL A 97 -15.67 -23.76 19.91
C VAL A 97 -15.01 -24.70 18.89
N GLY A 98 -14.82 -24.22 17.66
CA GLY A 98 -14.06 -24.92 16.65
C GLY A 98 -12.63 -25.05 17.15
N ASP A 99 -12.07 -26.26 17.05
CA ASP A 99 -10.67 -26.54 17.41
C ASP A 99 -9.75 -25.47 16.84
N ASN A 100 -9.13 -24.70 17.71
CA ASN A 100 -8.09 -23.74 17.31
C ASN A 100 -6.99 -24.52 16.59
N PRO A 101 -6.63 -24.17 15.35
CA PRO A 101 -5.59 -24.88 14.62
C PRO A 101 -4.32 -24.90 15.45
N THR A 102 -3.69 -26.07 15.53
CA THR A 102 -2.43 -26.21 16.27
C THR A 102 -1.41 -25.18 15.79
N GLN A 103 -0.58 -24.67 16.67
CA GLN A 103 0.47 -23.70 16.36
C GLN A 103 1.33 -24.14 15.17
N ALA A 104 1.58 -25.47 15.04
CA ALA A 104 2.32 -26.07 13.93
C ALA A 104 1.58 -25.92 12.58
N ALA A 105 0.26 -26.01 12.55
CA ALA A 105 -0.56 -25.89 11.34
C ALA A 105 -0.56 -24.46 10.75
N LEU A 106 -0.30 -23.44 11.57
CA LEU A 106 -0.21 -22.04 11.13
C LEU A 106 1.17 -21.65 10.59
N GLN A 107 2.21 -22.46 10.78
CA GLN A 107 3.58 -22.11 10.38
C GLN A 107 3.76 -21.79 8.89
N PRO A 108 3.12 -22.49 7.93
CA PRO A 108 3.22 -22.12 6.52
C PRO A 108 2.66 -20.72 6.24
N ALA A 109 1.50 -20.38 6.81
CA ALA A 109 0.88 -19.07 6.65
C ALA A 109 1.71 -17.95 7.30
N ARG A 110 2.28 -18.18 8.48
CA ARG A 110 3.17 -17.24 9.17
C ARG A 110 4.44 -16.94 8.37
N ARG A 111 5.06 -17.98 7.79
CA ARG A 111 6.23 -17.81 6.91
C ARG A 111 5.89 -17.00 5.66
N ALA A 112 4.77 -17.32 5.01
CA ALA A 112 4.32 -16.58 3.83
C ALA A 112 4.00 -15.12 4.19
N LEU A 113 3.35 -14.88 5.33
CA LEU A 113 3.02 -13.54 5.82
C LEU A 113 4.27 -12.71 6.12
N ALA A 114 5.33 -13.29 6.68
CA ALA A 114 6.58 -12.62 7.00
C ALA A 114 7.27 -11.95 5.80
N TRP A 115 6.96 -12.38 4.58
CA TRP A 115 7.47 -11.77 3.34
C TRP A 115 6.75 -10.48 2.94
N ILE A 116 5.56 -10.23 3.48
CA ILE A 116 4.70 -9.11 3.05
C ILE A 116 4.36 -8.14 4.17
N VAL A 117 4.75 -8.43 5.42
CA VAL A 117 4.55 -7.55 6.58
C VAL A 117 5.85 -7.30 7.31
N GLY A 118 5.99 -6.12 7.92
CA GLY A 118 7.17 -5.76 8.72
C GLY A 118 7.07 -6.17 10.20
N ARG A 119 5.92 -6.69 10.66
CA ARG A 119 5.70 -7.14 12.05
C ARG A 119 6.23 -8.55 12.30
N ASP A 120 6.43 -8.89 13.56
CA ASP A 120 6.75 -10.27 13.97
C ASP A 120 5.55 -11.17 13.68
N THR A 121 5.79 -12.33 13.03
CA THR A 121 4.72 -13.24 12.61
C THR A 121 4.75 -14.59 13.31
N ALA A 122 5.79 -14.88 14.10
CA ALA A 122 6.06 -16.21 14.65
C ALA A 122 4.93 -16.76 15.54
N ASP A 123 4.27 -15.88 16.30
CA ASP A 123 3.28 -16.25 17.32
C ASP A 123 1.84 -15.84 16.95
N LEU A 124 1.61 -15.29 15.75
CA LEU A 124 0.28 -14.83 15.34
C LEU A 124 -0.69 -16.00 15.24
N ASP A 125 -1.87 -15.85 15.82
CA ASP A 125 -2.98 -16.78 15.60
C ASP A 125 -3.66 -16.56 14.24
N ALA A 126 -4.64 -17.38 13.90
CA ALA A 126 -5.34 -17.30 12.60
C ALA A 126 -6.06 -15.96 12.41
N ARG A 127 -6.66 -15.39 13.48
CA ARG A 127 -7.36 -14.11 13.47
C ARG A 127 -6.37 -12.96 13.22
N GLU A 128 -5.22 -12.99 13.87
CA GLU A 128 -4.16 -11.99 13.69
C GLU A 128 -3.52 -12.06 12.30
N ILE A 129 -3.36 -13.26 11.73
CA ILE A 129 -2.91 -13.45 10.34
C ILE A 129 -3.91 -12.80 9.38
N LEU A 130 -5.21 -13.06 9.52
CA LEU A 130 -6.26 -12.46 8.68
C LEU A 130 -6.33 -10.95 8.85
N ARG A 131 -6.20 -10.43 10.06
CA ARG A 131 -6.10 -8.99 10.32
C ARG A 131 -4.88 -8.38 9.62
N ALA A 132 -3.72 -9.03 9.72
CA ALA A 132 -2.50 -8.59 9.03
C ALA A 132 -2.68 -8.57 7.51
N LEU A 133 -3.36 -9.56 6.93
CA LEU A 133 -3.68 -9.60 5.50
C LEU A 133 -4.63 -8.49 5.07
N ALA A 134 -5.68 -8.21 5.85
CA ALA A 134 -6.63 -7.13 5.59
C ALA A 134 -5.95 -5.75 5.64
N GLU A 135 -5.08 -5.52 6.66
CA GLU A 135 -4.27 -4.31 6.76
C GLU A 135 -3.31 -4.17 5.56
N THR A 136 -2.65 -5.26 5.16
CA THR A 136 -1.76 -5.28 4.00
C THR A 136 -2.51 -5.04 2.69
N ALA A 137 -3.67 -5.68 2.49
CA ALA A 137 -4.47 -5.50 1.28
C ALA A 137 -4.97 -4.06 1.12
N SER A 138 -5.28 -3.37 2.22
CA SER A 138 -5.75 -1.98 2.21
C SER A 138 -4.60 -0.98 2.05
N GLU A 139 -3.53 -1.11 2.82
CA GLU A 139 -2.37 -0.20 2.79
C GLU A 139 -1.58 -0.34 1.50
N ASN A 140 -1.13 -1.57 1.17
CA ASN A 140 -0.38 -1.81 -0.07
C ASN A 140 -1.24 -1.69 -1.33
N GLY A 141 -2.58 -1.77 -1.22
CA GLY A 141 -3.50 -1.39 -2.29
C GLY A 141 -3.33 0.07 -2.67
N VAL A 142 -3.24 0.96 -1.68
CA VAL A 142 -3.00 2.38 -1.93
C VAL A 142 -1.57 2.61 -2.42
N ASP A 143 -0.57 2.14 -1.69
CA ASP A 143 0.84 2.46 -1.95
C ASP A 143 1.40 1.76 -3.19
N GLY A 144 0.93 0.53 -3.46
CA GLY A 144 1.45 -0.30 -4.55
C GLY A 144 0.65 -0.24 -5.85
N LEU A 145 -0.62 0.18 -5.80
CA LEU A 145 -1.50 0.22 -6.97
C LEU A 145 -2.02 1.64 -7.24
N PHE A 146 -2.78 2.24 -6.30
CA PHE A 146 -3.49 3.49 -6.58
C PHE A 146 -2.58 4.71 -6.63
N ALA A 147 -1.58 4.81 -5.76
CA ALA A 147 -0.66 5.95 -5.79
C ALA A 147 0.18 5.94 -7.07
N PRO A 148 0.86 4.87 -7.48
CA PRO A 148 1.56 4.87 -8.77
C PRO A 148 0.61 5.06 -9.96
N LEU A 149 -0.61 4.50 -9.94
CA LEU A 149 -1.62 4.71 -10.98
C LEU A 149 -2.04 6.18 -11.08
N PHE A 150 -2.26 6.85 -9.93
CA PHE A 150 -2.57 8.28 -9.89
C PHE A 150 -1.46 9.11 -10.56
N TRP A 151 -0.20 8.88 -10.21
CA TRP A 151 0.93 9.60 -10.80
C TRP A 151 1.09 9.28 -12.28
N MET A 152 0.80 8.04 -12.71
CA MET A 152 0.77 7.63 -14.11
C MET A 152 -0.32 8.39 -14.89
N LEU A 153 -1.53 8.47 -14.36
CA LEU A 153 -2.65 9.19 -14.99
C LEU A 153 -2.40 10.70 -15.03
N LEU A 154 -1.84 11.28 -13.97
CA LEU A 154 -1.42 12.69 -13.97
C LEU A 154 -0.36 12.95 -15.03
N GLY A 155 0.66 12.08 -15.14
CA GLY A 155 1.69 12.17 -16.18
C GLY A 155 1.12 12.07 -17.59
N ALA A 156 0.14 11.20 -17.81
CA ALA A 156 -0.56 11.09 -19.10
C ALA A 156 -1.32 12.38 -19.43
N GLY A 157 -1.98 12.99 -18.44
CA GLY A 157 -2.64 14.29 -18.59
C GLY A 157 -1.64 15.41 -18.93
N LEU A 158 -0.51 15.49 -18.21
CA LEU A 158 0.54 16.47 -18.52
C LEU A 158 1.13 16.28 -19.91
N TRP A 159 1.33 15.03 -20.31
CA TRP A 159 1.87 14.70 -21.65
C TRP A 159 0.89 15.05 -22.78
N SER A 160 -0.42 14.95 -22.54
CA SER A 160 -1.43 15.39 -23.52
C SER A 160 -1.42 16.90 -23.74
N LEU A 161 -1.04 17.69 -22.71
CA LEU A 161 -0.89 19.15 -22.82
C LEU A 161 0.41 19.56 -23.53
N ASN A 162 1.49 18.89 -23.21
CA ASN A 162 2.80 19.11 -23.85
C ASN A 162 3.63 17.84 -23.83
N PRO A 163 3.86 17.21 -25.01
CA PRO A 163 4.64 15.97 -25.11
C PRO A 163 6.12 16.09 -24.67
N SER A 164 6.65 17.30 -24.49
CA SER A 164 8.02 17.51 -23.96
C SER A 164 8.10 17.37 -22.43
N TRP A 165 6.97 17.39 -21.72
CA TRP A 165 6.94 17.24 -20.27
C TRP A 165 7.12 15.77 -19.83
N PRO A 166 7.51 15.52 -18.56
CA PRO A 166 7.50 14.19 -18.00
C PRO A 166 6.11 13.54 -18.08
N GLY A 167 6.06 12.34 -18.64
CA GLY A 167 4.82 11.62 -18.89
C GLY A 167 4.49 10.58 -17.80
N PRO A 168 3.66 9.58 -18.15
CA PRO A 168 3.13 8.59 -17.19
C PRO A 168 4.22 7.74 -16.53
N LEU A 169 5.24 7.31 -17.30
CA LEU A 169 6.30 6.47 -16.77
C LEU A 169 7.26 7.26 -15.88
N ALA A 170 7.59 8.49 -16.28
CA ALA A 170 8.45 9.37 -15.51
C ALA A 170 7.88 9.63 -14.11
N LEU A 171 6.59 9.98 -14.01
CA LEU A 171 5.96 10.25 -12.74
C LEU A 171 5.75 8.97 -11.91
N ALA A 172 5.34 7.86 -12.54
CA ALA A 172 5.18 6.59 -11.84
C ALA A 172 6.51 6.06 -11.27
N TRP A 173 7.62 6.17 -12.03
CA TRP A 173 8.92 5.74 -11.54
C TRP A 173 9.50 6.69 -10.49
N GLY A 174 9.25 7.99 -10.60
CA GLY A 174 9.59 8.96 -9.55
C GLY A 174 8.90 8.62 -8.23
N PHE A 175 7.59 8.37 -8.28
CA PHE A 175 6.82 7.88 -7.12
C PHE A 175 7.40 6.57 -6.58
N LYS A 176 7.62 5.57 -7.45
CA LYS A 176 8.14 4.26 -7.03
C LYS A 176 9.52 4.35 -6.37
N ALA A 177 10.34 5.32 -6.80
CA ALA A 177 11.64 5.59 -6.17
C ALA A 177 11.45 6.13 -4.74
N ALA A 178 10.54 7.08 -4.52
CA ALA A 178 10.24 7.62 -3.20
C ALA A 178 9.70 6.53 -2.26
N SER A 179 8.73 5.74 -2.72
CA SER A 179 8.16 4.61 -1.97
C SER A 179 9.19 3.53 -1.62
N THR A 180 10.13 3.22 -2.53
CA THR A 180 11.21 2.28 -2.25
C THR A 180 12.20 2.84 -1.23
N LEU A 181 12.48 4.14 -1.27
CA LEU A 181 13.32 4.81 -0.28
C LEU A 181 12.70 4.76 1.12
N ASP A 182 11.40 5.03 1.24
CA ASP A 182 10.69 4.91 2.51
C ASP A 182 10.72 3.47 3.01
N SER A 183 10.39 2.49 2.20
CA SER A 183 10.39 1.07 2.57
C SER A 183 11.77 0.59 3.06
N MET A 184 12.87 1.13 2.56
CA MET A 184 14.23 0.70 2.91
C MET A 184 14.90 1.56 3.98
N LEU A 185 14.57 2.85 4.07
CA LEU A 185 15.24 3.81 4.96
C LEU A 185 14.31 4.47 5.96
N GLY A 186 12.97 4.44 5.78
CA GLY A 186 11.98 5.17 6.57
C GLY A 186 11.82 4.72 8.03
N TYR A 187 12.61 3.72 8.46
CA TYR A 187 12.54 3.21 9.82
C TYR A 187 13.02 4.22 10.87
N ARG A 188 12.21 4.46 11.91
CA ARG A 188 12.51 5.40 13.02
C ARG A 188 13.48 4.81 14.06
N ARG A 189 14.47 4.03 13.66
CA ARG A 189 15.46 3.39 14.53
C ARG A 189 16.90 3.71 14.15
N GLY A 190 17.77 3.85 15.14
CA GLY A 190 19.19 4.07 14.94
C GLY A 190 19.50 5.26 14.00
N ARG A 191 20.44 5.09 13.08
CA ARG A 191 20.84 6.10 12.09
C ARG A 191 19.76 6.37 11.04
N LEU A 192 18.91 5.38 10.74
CA LEU A 192 17.80 5.50 9.76
C LEU A 192 16.79 6.55 10.17
N ARG A 193 16.58 6.76 11.49
CA ARG A 193 15.72 7.84 12.00
C ARG A 193 16.02 9.21 11.37
N TRP A 194 17.28 9.46 11.02
CA TRP A 194 17.71 10.72 10.42
C TRP A 194 17.91 10.60 8.92
N LEU A 195 18.53 9.51 8.46
CA LEU A 195 18.82 9.28 7.06
C LEU A 195 17.56 9.11 6.21
N GLY A 196 16.56 8.37 6.69
CA GLY A 196 15.31 8.11 5.97
C GLY A 196 14.29 9.24 5.98
N THR A 197 14.54 10.33 6.75
CA THR A 197 13.53 11.39 6.97
C THR A 197 13.02 12.01 5.66
N ALA A 198 13.90 12.27 4.70
CA ALA A 198 13.51 12.93 3.43
C ALA A 198 12.67 12.01 2.56
N GLY A 199 13.09 10.74 2.40
CA GLY A 199 12.34 9.73 1.65
C GLY A 199 10.96 9.48 2.23
N ALA A 200 10.87 9.25 3.55
CA ALA A 200 9.60 9.00 4.22
C ALA A 200 8.62 10.18 4.10
N ARG A 201 9.08 11.42 4.28
CA ARG A 201 8.22 12.60 4.11
C ARG A 201 7.78 12.83 2.67
N LEU A 202 8.66 12.54 1.71
CA LEU A 202 8.31 12.63 0.30
C LEU A 202 7.26 11.59 -0.07
N ASP A 203 7.42 10.35 0.38
CA ASP A 203 6.43 9.29 0.18
C ASP A 203 5.08 9.65 0.81
N ASP A 204 5.06 10.07 2.08
CA ASP A 204 3.85 10.53 2.76
C ASP A 204 3.13 11.64 1.96
N LEU A 205 3.88 12.59 1.38
CA LEU A 205 3.33 13.67 0.56
C LEU A 205 2.77 13.16 -0.77
N LEU A 206 3.51 12.28 -1.46
CA LEU A 206 3.10 11.74 -2.76
C LEU A 206 1.90 10.79 -2.66
N VAL A 207 1.74 10.10 -1.54
CA VAL A 207 0.60 9.22 -1.25
C VAL A 207 -0.61 10.03 -0.71
N TRP A 208 -0.40 11.24 -0.21
CA TRP A 208 -1.43 12.01 0.48
C TRP A 208 -2.72 12.19 -0.32
N LEU A 209 -2.62 12.70 -1.56
CA LEU A 209 -3.79 12.89 -2.41
C LEU A 209 -4.37 11.57 -2.93
N PRO A 210 -3.59 10.64 -3.50
CA PRO A 210 -4.09 9.32 -3.92
C PRO A 210 -4.87 8.59 -2.83
N CYS A 211 -4.36 8.57 -1.60
CA CYS A 211 -5.02 7.91 -0.47
C CYS A 211 -6.42 8.50 -0.18
N ARG A 212 -6.58 9.82 -0.28
CA ARG A 212 -7.88 10.49 -0.06
C ARG A 212 -8.85 10.24 -1.21
N LEU A 213 -8.35 10.19 -2.45
CA LEU A 213 -9.15 9.82 -3.61
C LEU A 213 -9.62 8.36 -3.50
N VAL A 214 -8.76 7.44 -3.07
CA VAL A 214 -9.17 6.06 -2.76
C VAL A 214 -10.25 6.05 -1.68
N ALA A 215 -10.04 6.71 -0.55
CA ALA A 215 -10.99 6.70 0.56
C ALA A 215 -12.38 7.23 0.18
N VAL A 216 -12.47 8.23 -0.70
CA VAL A 216 -13.75 8.77 -1.16
C VAL A 216 -14.38 7.95 -2.28
N SER A 217 -13.59 7.29 -3.13
CA SER A 217 -14.09 6.52 -4.26
C SER A 217 -14.27 5.02 -3.98
N LEU A 218 -13.70 4.50 -2.89
CA LEU A 218 -13.81 3.09 -2.52
C LEU A 218 -15.27 2.59 -2.35
N PRO A 219 -16.22 3.38 -1.77
CA PRO A 219 -17.61 2.97 -1.70
C PRO A 219 -18.27 2.78 -3.07
N LEU A 220 -17.80 3.48 -4.14
CA LEU A 220 -18.30 3.25 -5.51
C LEU A 220 -18.00 1.83 -5.96
N ALA A 221 -16.79 1.33 -5.66
CA ALA A 221 -16.39 -0.03 -5.98
C ALA A 221 -17.20 -1.08 -5.20
N ALA A 222 -17.75 -0.69 -4.04
CA ALA A 222 -18.63 -1.51 -3.22
C ALA A 222 -20.13 -1.40 -3.61
N GLY A 223 -20.49 -0.56 -4.59
CA GLY A 223 -21.88 -0.28 -4.96
C GLY A 223 -22.64 0.59 -3.95
N GLN A 224 -21.93 1.42 -3.16
CA GLN A 224 -22.47 2.25 -2.08
C GLN A 224 -22.11 3.74 -2.28
N PRO A 225 -22.52 4.38 -3.40
CA PRO A 225 -22.11 5.74 -3.74
C PRO A 225 -22.56 6.81 -2.72
N ASP A 226 -23.67 6.57 -2.03
CA ASP A 226 -24.21 7.42 -0.97
C ASP A 226 -23.29 7.51 0.26
N ARG A 227 -22.41 6.54 0.46
CA ARG A 227 -21.50 6.46 1.61
C ARG A 227 -20.14 7.14 1.39
N CYS A 228 -19.83 7.68 0.21
CA CYS A 228 -18.51 8.20 -0.14
C CYS A 228 -17.99 9.24 0.88
N LEU A 229 -18.76 10.27 1.19
CA LEU A 229 -18.33 11.29 2.15
C LEU A 229 -18.37 10.78 3.60
N GLY A 230 -19.32 9.93 3.94
CA GLY A 230 -19.42 9.30 5.27
C GLY A 230 -18.21 8.42 5.59
N VAL A 231 -17.80 7.59 4.65
CA VAL A 231 -16.61 6.73 4.80
C VAL A 231 -15.34 7.58 4.91
N LEU A 232 -15.17 8.62 4.08
CA LEU A 232 -14.03 9.51 4.17
C LEU A 232 -13.96 10.21 5.54
N ALA A 233 -15.09 10.69 6.06
CA ALA A 233 -15.15 11.36 7.36
C ALA A 233 -14.83 10.38 8.50
N ALA A 234 -15.41 9.17 8.48
CA ALA A 234 -15.15 8.14 9.47
C ALA A 234 -13.68 7.68 9.43
N ALA A 235 -13.13 7.42 8.24
CA ALA A 235 -11.74 7.02 8.07
C ALA A 235 -10.75 8.09 8.55
N ARG A 236 -11.05 9.38 8.31
CA ARG A 236 -10.24 10.48 8.84
C ARG A 236 -10.24 10.54 10.36
N ARG A 237 -11.39 10.33 10.98
CA ARG A 237 -11.52 10.33 12.45
C ARG A 237 -10.76 9.16 13.06
N ASP A 238 -11.00 7.95 12.56
CA ASP A 238 -10.46 6.72 13.15
C ASP A 238 -8.95 6.58 12.87
N GLY A 239 -8.49 7.00 11.68
CA GLY A 239 -7.08 6.94 11.30
C GLY A 239 -6.21 8.10 11.80
N ALA A 240 -6.80 9.13 12.43
CA ALA A 240 -6.08 10.35 12.82
C ALA A 240 -4.94 10.11 13.82
N ALA A 241 -5.04 9.09 14.66
CA ALA A 241 -4.02 8.74 15.66
C ALA A 241 -2.91 7.81 15.11
N ASP A 242 -2.99 7.37 13.85
CA ASP A 242 -1.91 6.58 13.24
C ASP A 242 -0.69 7.49 12.96
N PRO A 243 0.54 7.02 13.20
CA PRO A 243 1.76 7.76 12.89
C PRO A 243 1.96 8.14 11.42
N SER A 244 1.36 7.38 10.49
CA SER A 244 1.32 7.72 9.07
C SER A 244 -0.01 8.41 8.72
N PRO A 245 0.03 9.57 8.05
CA PRO A 245 -1.17 10.30 7.65
C PRO A 245 -1.98 9.58 6.55
N ASN A 246 -1.43 8.51 5.99
CA ASN A 246 -1.99 7.75 4.88
C ASN A 246 -2.42 6.34 5.29
N ALA A 247 -1.55 5.57 5.99
CA ALA A 247 -1.85 4.20 6.39
C ALA A 247 -3.11 4.09 7.27
N GLY A 248 -3.24 4.95 8.29
CA GLY A 248 -4.44 4.98 9.14
C GLY A 248 -5.71 5.30 8.35
N LEU A 249 -5.64 6.24 7.40
CA LEU A 249 -6.77 6.61 6.57
C LEU A 249 -7.18 5.48 5.60
N SER A 250 -6.20 4.89 4.89
CA SER A 250 -6.48 3.80 3.94
C SER A 250 -7.07 2.59 4.64
N GLN A 251 -6.43 2.11 5.70
CA GLN A 251 -6.90 0.96 6.46
C GLN A 251 -8.31 1.21 7.04
N ALA A 252 -8.59 2.41 7.58
CA ALA A 252 -9.90 2.76 8.10
C ALA A 252 -10.98 2.81 7.01
N ALA A 253 -10.69 3.35 5.82
CA ALA A 253 -11.62 3.39 4.70
C ALA A 253 -12.05 1.97 4.28
N TYR A 254 -11.07 1.08 4.12
CA TYR A 254 -11.34 -0.33 3.80
C TYR A 254 -12.09 -1.04 4.93
N ALA A 255 -11.74 -0.78 6.19
CA ALA A 255 -12.44 -1.33 7.36
C ALA A 255 -13.92 -0.97 7.36
N HIS A 256 -14.26 0.30 7.15
CA HIS A 256 -15.64 0.78 7.08
C HIS A 256 -16.43 0.25 5.87
N VAL A 257 -15.78 0.07 4.73
CA VAL A 257 -16.43 -0.45 3.52
C VAL A 257 -16.61 -1.97 3.60
N ALA A 258 -15.62 -2.69 4.11
CA ALA A 258 -15.69 -4.14 4.28
C ALA A 258 -16.47 -4.57 5.53
N GLY A 259 -16.81 -3.64 6.43
CA GLY A 259 -17.56 -3.95 7.65
C GLY A 259 -16.78 -4.71 8.70
N VAL A 260 -15.47 -4.44 8.83
CA VAL A 260 -14.56 -5.13 9.78
C VAL A 260 -13.73 -4.18 10.59
N GLN A 261 -13.26 -4.61 11.77
CA GLN A 261 -12.36 -3.84 12.61
C GLN A 261 -10.91 -4.17 12.28
N LEU A 262 -10.07 -3.15 12.10
CA LEU A 262 -8.61 -3.26 11.94
C LEU A 262 -7.87 -2.53 13.06
N GLY A 263 -6.52 -2.55 13.01
CA GLY A 263 -5.69 -1.94 14.03
C GLY A 263 -5.49 -2.82 15.27
N GLY A 264 -5.12 -2.20 16.40
CA GLY A 264 -4.79 -2.92 17.63
C GLY A 264 -3.28 -3.13 17.84
N SER A 265 -2.88 -4.13 18.62
CA SER A 265 -1.47 -4.34 19.00
C SER A 265 -0.71 -5.17 17.96
N ASN A 266 0.52 -4.76 17.67
CA ASN A 266 1.45 -5.46 16.79
C ASN A 266 2.83 -5.54 17.45
N SER A 267 3.58 -6.63 17.24
CA SER A 267 4.97 -6.76 17.68
C SER A 267 5.94 -6.44 16.53
N TYR A 268 7.01 -5.71 16.84
CA TYR A 268 8.09 -5.38 15.91
C TYR A 268 9.44 -5.58 16.62
N GLY A 269 10.15 -6.65 16.29
CA GLY A 269 11.41 -7.01 16.94
C GLY A 269 11.25 -7.25 18.45
N GLY A 270 10.17 -7.91 18.86
CA GLY A 270 9.81 -8.20 20.24
C GLY A 270 9.20 -7.04 21.02
N GLN A 271 9.03 -5.86 20.42
CA GLN A 271 8.41 -4.71 21.08
C GLN A 271 6.96 -4.54 20.64
N MET A 272 6.04 -4.47 21.61
CA MET A 272 4.62 -4.24 21.34
C MET A 272 4.34 -2.76 21.03
N HIS A 273 3.69 -2.53 19.90
CA HIS A 273 3.21 -1.23 19.46
C HIS A 273 1.69 -1.25 19.35
N ARG A 274 1.03 -0.29 19.97
CA ARG A 274 -0.43 -0.16 19.90
C ARG A 274 -0.81 0.85 18.82
N LYS A 275 -1.56 0.39 17.82
CA LYS A 275 -2.20 1.22 16.80
C LYS A 275 -3.65 1.53 17.21
N PRO A 276 -4.25 2.63 16.72
CA PRO A 276 -5.66 2.90 16.92
C PRO A 276 -6.52 1.76 16.39
N LEU A 277 -7.68 1.53 17.01
CA LEU A 277 -8.71 0.65 16.45
C LEU A 277 -9.45 1.42 15.35
N LEU A 278 -9.56 0.81 14.17
CA LEU A 278 -10.21 1.37 13.00
C LEU A 278 -11.55 0.66 12.80
N ALA A 279 -12.62 1.42 12.65
CA ALA A 279 -14.01 0.91 12.64
C ALA A 279 -14.32 0.07 13.89
N ALA A 280 -13.98 0.61 15.07
CA ALA A 280 -14.13 -0.07 16.35
C ALA A 280 -15.56 -0.56 16.57
N GLY A 281 -15.71 -1.77 17.13
CA GLY A 281 -17.01 -2.42 17.40
C GLY A 281 -17.51 -3.28 16.24
N LEU A 282 -16.86 -3.24 15.07
CA LEU A 282 -17.15 -4.19 13.98
C LEU A 282 -16.42 -5.54 14.22
N PRO A 283 -16.86 -6.63 13.57
CA PRO A 283 -16.21 -7.93 13.71
C PRO A 283 -14.75 -7.91 13.21
N ALA A 284 -13.94 -8.85 13.70
CA ALA A 284 -12.61 -9.06 13.15
C ALA A 284 -12.69 -9.54 11.69
N PRO A 285 -11.70 -9.20 10.84
CA PRO A 285 -11.71 -9.64 9.46
C PRO A 285 -11.56 -11.16 9.35
N ASP A 286 -12.37 -11.73 8.50
CA ASP A 286 -12.30 -13.11 8.07
C ASP A 286 -11.68 -13.23 6.67
N GLN A 287 -11.60 -14.43 6.13
CA GLN A 287 -11.06 -14.66 4.79
C GLN A 287 -11.90 -13.99 3.70
N ALA A 288 -13.23 -13.94 3.88
CA ALA A 288 -14.14 -13.31 2.93
C ALA A 288 -13.92 -11.81 2.86
N ALA A 289 -13.71 -11.16 4.01
CA ALA A 289 -13.36 -9.74 4.08
C ALA A 289 -12.04 -9.41 3.39
N VAL A 290 -10.99 -10.25 3.58
CA VAL A 290 -9.70 -10.09 2.87
C VAL A 290 -9.88 -10.20 1.37
N LEU A 291 -10.62 -11.21 0.90
CA LEU A 291 -10.91 -11.39 -0.53
C LEU A 291 -11.76 -10.25 -1.09
N GLN A 292 -12.74 -9.75 -0.32
CA GLN A 292 -13.53 -8.58 -0.66
C GLN A 292 -12.64 -7.34 -0.85
N MET A 293 -11.66 -7.10 0.02
CA MET A 293 -10.73 -5.98 -0.12
C MET A 293 -9.90 -6.07 -1.40
N LEU A 294 -9.44 -7.27 -1.79
CA LEU A 294 -8.76 -7.47 -3.07
C LEU A 294 -9.70 -7.22 -4.27
N GLN A 295 -10.97 -7.63 -4.17
CA GLN A 295 -11.97 -7.35 -5.21
C GLN A 295 -12.29 -5.86 -5.31
N LEU A 296 -12.34 -5.15 -4.18
CA LEU A 296 -12.50 -3.70 -4.15
C LEU A 296 -11.35 -3.00 -4.86
N ASN A 297 -10.10 -3.44 -4.65
CA ASN A 297 -8.95 -2.93 -5.38
C ASN A 297 -9.14 -3.07 -6.90
N ARG A 298 -9.50 -4.26 -7.39
CA ARG A 298 -9.73 -4.49 -8.84
C ARG A 298 -10.85 -3.63 -9.41
N ARG A 299 -11.99 -3.55 -8.70
CA ARG A 299 -13.14 -2.77 -9.16
C ARG A 299 -12.82 -1.28 -9.20
N LEU A 300 -12.13 -0.78 -8.16
CA LEU A 300 -11.76 0.62 -8.09
C LEU A 300 -10.71 0.98 -9.14
N GLU A 301 -9.74 0.10 -9.41
CA GLU A 301 -8.78 0.26 -10.50
C GLU A 301 -9.50 0.43 -11.85
N LEU A 302 -10.46 -0.44 -12.15
CA LEU A 302 -11.27 -0.33 -13.37
C LEU A 302 -12.06 0.97 -13.43
N ILE A 303 -12.65 1.42 -12.30
CA ILE A 303 -13.36 2.71 -12.23
C ILE A 303 -12.43 3.87 -12.55
N TRP A 304 -11.21 3.90 -11.98
CA TRP A 304 -10.25 4.97 -12.25
C TRP A 304 -9.77 4.98 -13.70
N LEU A 305 -9.48 3.80 -14.26
CA LEU A 305 -9.05 3.66 -15.66
C LEU A 305 -10.16 4.06 -16.64
N THR A 306 -11.40 3.64 -16.40
CA THR A 306 -12.53 4.01 -17.25
C THR A 306 -12.85 5.50 -17.16
N ALA A 307 -12.79 6.09 -15.97
CA ALA A 307 -12.96 7.53 -15.80
C ALA A 307 -11.87 8.32 -16.55
N ALA A 308 -10.61 7.90 -16.44
CA ALA A 308 -9.50 8.53 -17.15
C ALA A 308 -9.65 8.41 -18.69
N ALA A 309 -10.05 7.24 -19.19
CA ALA A 309 -10.30 7.02 -20.60
C ALA A 309 -11.47 7.91 -21.12
N ALA A 310 -12.54 8.03 -20.34
CA ALA A 310 -13.66 8.90 -20.67
C ALA A 310 -13.25 10.37 -20.76
N VAL A 311 -12.46 10.86 -19.78
CA VAL A 311 -11.92 12.22 -19.81
C VAL A 311 -11.05 12.44 -21.05
N ALA A 312 -10.13 11.53 -21.34
CA ALA A 312 -9.25 11.62 -22.52
C ALA A 312 -10.05 11.62 -23.85
N PHE A 313 -11.13 10.83 -23.93
CA PHE A 313 -12.00 10.80 -25.11
C PHE A 313 -12.74 12.13 -25.28
N ILE A 314 -13.33 12.67 -24.21
CA ILE A 314 -14.08 13.94 -24.24
C ILE A 314 -13.14 15.10 -24.62
N THR A 315 -11.95 15.16 -24.04
CA THR A 315 -11.00 16.25 -24.35
C THR A 315 -10.58 16.21 -25.83
N LYS A 316 -10.38 15.00 -26.39
CA LYS A 316 -10.02 14.85 -27.81
C LYS A 316 -11.16 15.19 -28.77
N THR A 317 -12.42 15.02 -28.36
CA THR A 317 -13.58 15.34 -29.22
C THR A 317 -13.96 16.81 -29.18
N LEU A 318 -13.52 17.54 -28.14
CA LEU A 318 -13.77 18.98 -27.98
C LEU A 318 -12.60 19.85 -28.50
N SER A 319 -11.44 19.28 -28.78
CA SER A 319 -10.27 19.95 -29.39
C SER A 319 -10.26 19.81 -30.90
#